data_9689860f28f6a13de20a258b0e873179
#
_entry.id   9689860f28f6a13de20a258b0e873179
#
_cell.length_a   1.000
_cell.length_b   1.000
_cell.length_c   1.000
_cell.angle_alpha   90.00
_cell.angle_beta   90.00
_cell.angle_gamma   90.00
#
_symmetry.space_group_name_H-M   'P 1'
#
loop_
_entity.id
_entity.type
_entity.pdbx_description
1 polymer ?
#
loop_
_entity_poly.entity_id
_entity_poly.type
_entity_poly.pdbx_seq_one_letter_code
_entity_poly.pdbx_strand_id
1 'polypeptide(L)'
;MRRLLLLFYLLTTCFTLFAQQEEALVKLTIEVRDSASLQPLADVMCRIVTPKGKMLSYKIADGRGNLSLTAHQEDALVFTLIGYSKRKINVADIHQTTNQPAIILLSSKQVELKEVVVKLSPIRKQGDTLVYNVGSFLQKGDRHLEDVLKKLPGIKVSENGSVSYQGRAINRFYIEGQDMMGNNYTQATRNMPINAVRNVEILENHQPIKMMQGRKPSESAALNIRLDKNHKARPFGEITGSLGFKPTVWDNQLFLTQVTKHSQTLVSAKMSNTGKDLSKETKEHIDVYNLNAYEPLPQGVLQEDISQEALPQERY
;
A
#
# COMPACT_ATOMS: atom_id res chain seq x y z
N MET A 1 -56.89 -19.22 66.88
CA MET A 1 -56.61 -20.18 65.82
C MET A 1 -57.42 -19.98 64.54
N ARG A 2 -58.72 -19.87 64.58
CA ARG A 2 -59.61 -19.75 63.40
C ARG A 2 -59.32 -18.50 62.55
N ARG A 3 -58.96 -17.36 63.13
CA ARG A 3 -58.64 -16.09 62.43
C ARG A 3 -57.22 -16.19 61.76
N LEU A 4 -56.33 -16.93 62.34
CA LEU A 4 -54.99 -17.12 61.78
C LEU A 4 -55.01 -18.04 60.53
N LEU A 5 -55.86 -19.06 60.55
CA LEU A 5 -56.10 -19.95 59.41
C LEU A 5 -56.76 -19.24 58.23
N LEU A 6 -57.72 -18.34 58.53
CA LEU A 6 -58.33 -17.50 57.45
C LEU A 6 -57.34 -16.54 56.81
N LEU A 7 -56.42 -15.96 57.57
CA LEU A 7 -55.39 -15.09 57.10
C LEU A 7 -54.37 -15.84 56.21
N PHE A 8 -54.01 -17.07 56.62
CA PHE A 8 -53.11 -17.94 55.84
C PHE A 8 -53.76 -18.39 54.53
N TYR A 9 -55.07 -18.70 54.56
CA TYR A 9 -55.83 -19.08 53.37
C TYR A 9 -55.97 -17.89 52.40
N LEU A 10 -56.19 -16.68 52.91
CA LEU A 10 -56.24 -15.48 52.12
C LEU A 10 -54.87 -15.14 51.50
N LEU A 11 -53.79 -15.35 52.20
CA LEU A 11 -52.41 -15.13 51.74
C LEU A 11 -52.02 -16.14 50.64
N THR A 12 -52.43 -17.41 50.79
CA THR A 12 -52.14 -18.45 49.74
C THR A 12 -52.98 -18.24 48.50
N THR A 13 -54.23 -17.81 48.59
CA THR A 13 -55.02 -17.48 47.40
C THR A 13 -54.52 -16.23 46.70
N CYS A 14 -53.97 -15.24 47.40
CA CYS A 14 -53.34 -14.08 46.79
C CYS A 14 -52.06 -14.45 46.03
N PHE A 15 -51.27 -15.41 46.50
CA PHE A 15 -50.05 -15.88 45.87
C PHE A 15 -50.31 -16.70 44.58
N THR A 16 -51.43 -17.43 44.51
CA THR A 16 -51.80 -18.19 43.29
C THR A 16 -52.34 -17.31 42.16
N LEU A 17 -52.89 -16.12 42.45
CA LEU A 17 -53.37 -15.16 41.49
C LEU A 17 -52.23 -14.42 40.75
N PHE A 18 -51.03 -14.35 41.33
CA PHE A 18 -49.85 -13.75 40.69
C PHE A 18 -49.07 -14.71 39.78
N ALA A 19 -49.38 -16.00 39.77
CA ALA A 19 -48.60 -17.04 39.08
C ALA A 19 -49.09 -17.39 37.65
N GLN A 20 -50.18 -16.79 37.16
CA GLN A 20 -50.74 -17.08 35.84
C GLN A 20 -50.76 -15.84 34.95
N GLN A 21 -49.60 -15.29 34.64
CA GLN A 21 -49.46 -14.46 33.47
C GLN A 21 -49.03 -15.41 32.33
N GLU A 22 -49.97 -16.12 31.70
CA GLU A 22 -49.75 -16.83 30.46
C GLU A 22 -49.39 -15.75 29.41
N GLU A 23 -48.11 -15.69 29.05
CA GLU A 23 -47.65 -14.84 27.96
C GLU A 23 -48.36 -15.27 26.67
N ALA A 24 -49.29 -14.45 26.21
CA ALA A 24 -50.12 -14.74 25.04
C ALA A 24 -49.23 -14.86 23.79
N LEU A 25 -49.15 -16.06 23.24
CA LEU A 25 -48.53 -16.32 21.97
C LEU A 25 -49.39 -15.77 20.81
N VAL A 26 -48.84 -14.86 20.04
CA VAL A 26 -49.48 -14.26 18.87
C VAL A 26 -48.96 -14.95 17.62
N LYS A 27 -49.86 -15.45 16.81
CA LYS A 27 -49.51 -16.00 15.46
C LYS A 27 -49.57 -14.84 14.47
N LEU A 28 -48.45 -14.60 13.79
CA LEU A 28 -48.26 -13.55 12.81
C LEU A 28 -48.05 -14.13 11.42
N THR A 29 -48.73 -13.58 10.43
CA THR A 29 -48.46 -13.76 9.02
C THR A 29 -47.94 -12.47 8.44
N ILE A 30 -46.76 -12.47 7.89
CA ILE A 30 -46.03 -11.26 7.46
C ILE A 30 -45.65 -11.43 6.00
N GLU A 31 -45.80 -10.38 5.21
CA GLU A 31 -45.25 -10.27 3.87
C GLU A 31 -44.19 -9.16 3.85
N VAL A 32 -42.98 -9.50 3.39
CA VAL A 32 -41.87 -8.55 3.31
C VAL A 32 -41.72 -8.06 1.88
N ARG A 33 -41.69 -6.72 1.73
CA ARG A 33 -41.55 -6.06 0.41
C ARG A 33 -40.43 -5.04 0.40
N ASP A 34 -39.88 -4.75 -0.78
CA ASP A 34 -39.00 -3.63 -1.01
C ASP A 34 -39.74 -2.29 -0.83
N SER A 35 -39.14 -1.33 -0.14
CA SER A 35 -39.76 -0.03 0.14
C SER A 35 -39.90 0.86 -1.10
N ALA A 36 -39.07 0.69 -2.12
CA ALA A 36 -39.05 1.51 -3.33
C ALA A 36 -39.92 0.89 -4.45
N SER A 37 -39.76 -0.42 -4.72
CA SER A 37 -40.46 -1.10 -5.81
C SER A 37 -41.75 -1.78 -5.38
N LEU A 38 -42.00 -1.93 -4.08
CA LEU A 38 -43.12 -2.66 -3.46
C LEU A 38 -43.17 -4.15 -3.88
N GLN A 39 -42.15 -4.67 -4.52
CA GLN A 39 -42.05 -6.07 -4.89
C GLN A 39 -41.76 -6.95 -3.66
N PRO A 40 -42.30 -8.18 -3.62
CA PRO A 40 -42.04 -9.12 -2.53
C PRO A 40 -40.56 -9.51 -2.51
N LEU A 41 -40.00 -9.66 -1.31
CA LEU A 41 -38.61 -10.01 -1.08
C LEU A 41 -38.49 -11.44 -0.55
N ALA A 42 -37.92 -12.33 -1.36
CA ALA A 42 -37.60 -13.68 -0.96
C ALA A 42 -36.38 -13.76 -0.03
N ASP A 43 -36.24 -14.88 0.68
CA ASP A 43 -35.09 -15.22 1.52
C ASP A 43 -34.79 -14.22 2.64
N VAL A 44 -35.74 -13.40 3.03
CA VAL A 44 -35.59 -12.49 4.19
C VAL A 44 -35.56 -13.31 5.46
N MET A 45 -34.48 -13.21 6.21
CA MET A 45 -34.37 -13.83 7.53
C MET A 45 -35.04 -12.95 8.58
N CYS A 46 -36.08 -13.48 9.23
CA CYS A 46 -36.71 -12.87 10.41
C CYS A 46 -36.27 -13.60 11.67
N ARG A 47 -35.64 -12.91 12.61
CA ARG A 47 -35.25 -13.42 13.91
C ARG A 47 -36.18 -12.89 14.97
N ILE A 48 -36.65 -13.78 15.86
CA ILE A 48 -37.42 -13.42 17.05
C ILE A 48 -36.47 -13.21 18.20
N VAL A 49 -36.51 -12.04 18.82
CA VAL A 49 -35.58 -11.60 19.85
C VAL A 49 -36.36 -11.11 21.07
N THR A 50 -36.00 -11.63 22.24
CA THR A 50 -36.58 -11.17 23.52
C THR A 50 -36.25 -9.70 23.81
N PRO A 51 -36.94 -9.03 24.72
CA PRO A 51 -36.61 -7.66 25.17
C PRO A 51 -35.15 -7.56 25.68
N LYS A 52 -34.62 -8.62 26.24
CA LYS A 52 -33.21 -8.72 26.71
C LYS A 52 -32.18 -8.96 25.58
N GLY A 53 -32.61 -9.02 24.32
CA GLY A 53 -31.73 -9.20 23.18
C GLY A 53 -31.34 -10.65 22.84
N LYS A 54 -31.86 -11.66 23.55
CA LYS A 54 -31.61 -13.06 23.27
C LYS A 54 -32.46 -13.53 22.07
N MET A 55 -31.86 -14.20 21.10
CA MET A 55 -32.55 -14.82 19.97
C MET A 55 -33.27 -16.08 20.42
N LEU A 56 -34.58 -16.18 20.14
CA LEU A 56 -35.42 -17.33 20.44
C LEU A 56 -35.45 -18.30 19.25
N SER A 57 -35.80 -17.79 18.08
CA SER A 57 -35.89 -18.58 16.86
C SER A 57 -35.73 -17.68 15.61
N TYR A 58 -35.68 -18.29 14.44
CA TYR A 58 -35.70 -17.58 13.17
C TYR A 58 -36.62 -18.26 12.16
N LYS A 59 -37.08 -17.51 11.19
CA LYS A 59 -37.82 -17.96 10.00
C LYS A 59 -37.29 -17.26 8.77
N ILE A 60 -37.42 -17.92 7.63
CA ILE A 60 -37.01 -17.37 6.32
C ILE A 60 -38.29 -17.22 5.49
N ALA A 61 -38.41 -16.06 4.83
CA ALA A 61 -39.53 -15.79 3.91
C ALA A 61 -39.44 -16.68 2.67
N ASP A 62 -40.59 -17.07 2.17
CA ASP A 62 -40.71 -17.85 0.92
C ASP A 62 -40.41 -17.01 -0.34
N GLY A 63 -40.48 -17.61 -1.53
CA GLY A 63 -40.22 -16.92 -2.80
C GLY A 63 -41.21 -15.76 -3.10
N ARG A 64 -42.29 -15.59 -2.32
CA ARG A 64 -43.25 -14.50 -2.41
C ARG A 64 -43.15 -13.52 -1.24
N GLY A 65 -42.08 -13.64 -0.44
CA GLY A 65 -41.86 -12.77 0.71
C GLY A 65 -42.72 -13.07 1.93
N ASN A 66 -43.47 -14.16 1.96
CA ASN A 66 -44.35 -14.50 3.08
C ASN A 66 -43.62 -15.33 4.12
N LEU A 67 -43.94 -15.07 5.38
CA LEU A 67 -43.50 -15.87 6.51
C LEU A 67 -44.58 -15.94 7.58
N SER A 68 -44.68 -17.08 8.25
CA SER A 68 -45.61 -17.28 9.39
C SER A 68 -44.79 -17.69 10.60
N LEU A 69 -45.03 -17.01 11.71
CA LEU A 69 -44.32 -17.22 12.97
C LEU A 69 -45.22 -17.02 14.17
N THR A 70 -44.80 -17.53 15.31
CA THR A 70 -45.45 -17.26 16.60
C THR A 70 -44.41 -16.62 17.51
N ALA A 71 -44.81 -15.54 18.19
CA ALA A 71 -43.98 -14.78 19.10
C ALA A 71 -44.80 -14.25 20.27
N HIS A 72 -44.16 -13.92 21.38
CA HIS A 72 -44.80 -13.23 22.49
C HIS A 72 -44.98 -11.74 22.15
N GLN A 73 -45.98 -11.10 22.74
CA GLN A 73 -46.27 -9.71 22.46
C GLN A 73 -45.12 -8.74 22.82
N GLU A 74 -44.29 -9.15 23.79
CA GLU A 74 -43.13 -8.38 24.25
C GLU A 74 -41.89 -8.56 23.35
N ASP A 75 -41.88 -9.56 22.43
CA ASP A 75 -40.74 -9.85 21.57
C ASP A 75 -40.62 -8.83 20.45
N ALA A 76 -39.42 -8.81 19.84
CA ALA A 76 -39.14 -8.02 18.67
C ALA A 76 -38.73 -8.90 17.49
N LEU A 77 -39.18 -8.55 16.32
CA LEU A 77 -38.82 -9.16 15.04
C LEU A 77 -37.70 -8.38 14.39
N VAL A 78 -36.66 -9.05 13.96
CA VAL A 78 -35.51 -8.46 13.30
C VAL A 78 -35.37 -9.05 11.91
N PHE A 79 -35.64 -8.25 10.91
CA PHE A 79 -35.54 -8.60 9.50
C PHE A 79 -34.17 -8.28 8.95
N THR A 80 -33.55 -9.21 8.24
CA THR A 80 -32.24 -9.04 7.59
C THR A 80 -32.25 -9.69 6.22
N LEU A 81 -31.74 -8.97 5.22
CA LEU A 81 -31.49 -9.45 3.86
C LEU A 81 -30.22 -8.79 3.34
N ILE A 82 -29.42 -9.51 2.55
CA ILE A 82 -28.21 -8.96 1.93
C ILE A 82 -28.62 -7.83 0.97
N GLY A 83 -27.95 -6.68 1.08
CA GLY A 83 -28.28 -5.50 0.27
C GLY A 83 -29.40 -4.62 0.83
N TYR A 84 -29.98 -4.97 1.98
CA TYR A 84 -31.03 -4.21 2.65
C TYR A 84 -30.65 -3.77 4.06
N SER A 85 -31.24 -2.68 4.50
CA SER A 85 -31.08 -2.18 5.86
C SER A 85 -31.80 -3.08 6.85
N LYS A 86 -31.15 -3.46 7.93
CA LYS A 86 -31.74 -4.23 9.02
C LYS A 86 -32.91 -3.45 9.63
N ARG A 87 -34.07 -4.10 9.78
CA ARG A 87 -35.25 -3.51 10.39
C ARG A 87 -35.65 -4.29 11.65
N LYS A 88 -35.89 -3.59 12.75
CA LYS A 88 -36.41 -4.14 14.00
C LYS A 88 -37.77 -3.56 14.25
N ILE A 89 -38.77 -4.40 14.63
CA ILE A 89 -40.14 -4.04 14.92
C ILE A 89 -40.56 -4.84 16.13
N ASN A 90 -41.23 -4.21 17.12
CA ASN A 90 -41.80 -4.96 18.24
C ASN A 90 -43.09 -5.65 17.79
N VAL A 91 -43.35 -6.84 18.31
CA VAL A 91 -44.57 -7.60 17.97
C VAL A 91 -45.83 -6.82 18.30
N ALA A 92 -45.82 -6.05 19.39
CA ALA A 92 -46.95 -5.19 19.81
C ALA A 92 -47.30 -4.10 18.78
N ASP A 93 -46.33 -3.65 17.98
CA ASP A 93 -46.50 -2.60 16.97
C ASP A 93 -47.02 -3.15 15.61
N ILE A 94 -47.20 -4.47 15.50
CA ILE A 94 -47.63 -5.12 14.27
C ILE A 94 -49.16 -5.23 14.26
N HIS A 95 -49.80 -4.39 13.45
CA HIS A 95 -51.22 -4.45 13.25
C HIS A 95 -51.57 -5.44 12.14
N GLN A 96 -52.09 -6.59 12.53
CA GLN A 96 -52.60 -7.62 11.59
C GLN A 96 -54.13 -7.63 11.62
N THR A 97 -54.72 -7.51 10.45
CA THR A 97 -56.16 -7.71 10.28
C THR A 97 -56.44 -9.20 10.04
N THR A 98 -57.59 -9.70 10.51
CA THR A 98 -57.95 -11.14 10.62
C THR A 98 -57.73 -11.99 9.35
N ASN A 99 -57.53 -11.38 8.17
CA ASN A 99 -57.37 -12.10 6.88
C ASN A 99 -56.26 -11.50 5.99
N GLN A 100 -55.45 -10.58 6.45
CA GLN A 100 -54.38 -10.00 5.62
C GLN A 100 -53.03 -10.08 6.33
N PRO A 101 -51.92 -10.44 5.60
CA PRO A 101 -50.60 -10.42 6.18
C PRO A 101 -50.15 -8.99 6.54
N ALA A 102 -49.39 -8.85 7.60
CA ALA A 102 -48.78 -7.59 7.94
C ALA A 102 -47.63 -7.30 6.93
N ILE A 103 -47.69 -6.16 6.27
CA ILE A 103 -46.68 -5.76 5.27
C ILE A 103 -45.50 -5.08 5.96
N ILE A 104 -44.33 -5.61 5.79
CA ILE A 104 -43.05 -5.05 6.29
C ILE A 104 -42.20 -4.60 5.10
N LEU A 105 -41.86 -3.30 5.08
CA LEU A 105 -41.03 -2.72 4.03
C LEU A 105 -39.56 -2.71 4.45
N LEU A 106 -38.66 -3.20 3.61
CA LEU A 106 -37.21 -3.09 3.78
C LEU A 106 -36.64 -2.10 2.76
N SER A 107 -35.78 -1.21 3.22
CA SER A 107 -35.11 -0.23 2.36
C SER A 107 -33.79 -0.83 1.87
N SER A 108 -33.53 -0.75 0.55
CA SER A 108 -32.24 -1.13 0.00
C SER A 108 -31.13 -0.29 0.62
N LYS A 109 -30.04 -0.94 1.00
CA LYS A 109 -28.85 -0.28 1.50
C LYS A 109 -27.85 -0.21 0.33
N GLN A 110 -27.72 0.97 -0.27
CA GLN A 110 -26.56 1.21 -1.13
C GLN A 110 -25.32 1.12 -0.24
N VAL A 111 -24.58 0.05 -0.38
CA VAL A 111 -23.26 -0.07 0.21
C VAL A 111 -22.33 0.75 -0.68
N GLU A 112 -22.12 2.01 -0.34
CA GLU A 112 -20.96 2.72 -0.83
C GLU A 112 -19.74 1.92 -0.37
N LEU A 113 -19.15 1.18 -1.29
CA LEU A 113 -17.85 0.56 -1.06
C LEU A 113 -16.87 1.72 -0.82
N LYS A 114 -16.51 1.95 0.43
CA LYS A 114 -15.42 2.86 0.74
C LYS A 114 -14.22 2.36 -0.05
N GLU A 115 -13.74 3.21 -0.93
CA GLU A 115 -12.50 2.97 -1.66
C GLU A 115 -11.45 2.56 -0.64
N VAL A 116 -10.97 1.32 -0.75
CA VAL A 116 -9.87 0.84 0.09
C VAL A 116 -8.62 1.53 -0.44
N VAL A 117 -8.33 2.70 0.07
CA VAL A 117 -7.04 3.36 -0.15
C VAL A 117 -5.99 2.49 0.51
N VAL A 118 -5.38 1.61 -0.27
CA VAL A 118 -4.21 0.85 0.15
C VAL A 118 -3.09 1.86 0.35
N LYS A 119 -2.90 2.33 1.57
CA LYS A 119 -1.71 3.11 1.94
C LYS A 119 -0.51 2.18 1.78
N LEU A 120 0.20 2.35 0.68
CA LEU A 120 1.46 1.65 0.48
C LEU A 120 2.39 1.99 1.65
N SER A 121 2.97 0.97 2.27
CA SER A 121 4.00 1.19 3.29
C SER A 121 5.13 2.06 2.70
N PRO A 122 5.55 3.12 3.38
CA PRO A 122 6.64 3.99 2.89
C PRO A 122 7.91 3.22 2.57
N ILE A 123 8.21 2.22 3.38
CA ILE A 123 9.38 1.35 3.26
C ILE A 123 8.92 -0.09 3.43
N ARG A 124 9.41 -0.97 2.59
CA ARG A 124 9.21 -2.41 2.73
C ARG A 124 10.48 -3.16 2.34
N LYS A 125 10.76 -4.22 3.07
CA LYS A 125 11.87 -5.12 2.78
C LYS A 125 11.35 -6.35 2.03
N GLN A 126 12.04 -6.70 0.96
CA GLN A 126 11.70 -7.84 0.10
C GLN A 126 12.98 -8.64 -0.18
N GLY A 127 13.24 -9.66 0.63
CA GLY A 127 14.54 -10.34 0.63
C GLY A 127 15.68 -9.38 1.00
N ASP A 128 16.70 -9.31 0.16
CA ASP A 128 17.84 -8.38 0.31
C ASP A 128 17.59 -7.00 -0.33
N THR A 129 16.35 -6.72 -0.73
CA THR A 129 15.98 -5.44 -1.35
C THR A 129 15.13 -4.62 -0.42
N LEU A 130 15.56 -3.39 -0.15
CA LEU A 130 14.78 -2.39 0.55
C LEU A 130 14.11 -1.47 -0.48
N VAL A 131 12.79 -1.40 -0.45
CA VAL A 131 12.00 -0.61 -1.40
C VAL A 131 11.41 0.60 -0.70
N TYR A 132 11.79 1.79 -1.14
CA TYR A 132 11.23 3.07 -0.70
C TYR A 132 10.20 3.55 -1.71
N ASN A 133 9.00 3.85 -1.25
CA ASN A 133 7.98 4.51 -2.06
C ASN A 133 8.26 6.02 -2.08
N VAL A 134 8.70 6.53 -3.21
CA VAL A 134 9.08 7.95 -3.38
C VAL A 134 7.95 8.90 -2.99
N GLY A 135 6.71 8.58 -3.35
CA GLY A 135 5.55 9.41 -3.03
C GLY A 135 5.34 9.66 -1.53
N SER A 136 5.85 8.76 -0.67
CA SER A 136 5.75 8.92 0.79
C SER A 136 6.78 9.88 1.40
N PHE A 137 7.84 10.21 0.66
CA PHE A 137 8.93 11.07 1.10
C PHE A 137 8.99 12.42 0.37
N LEU A 138 8.15 12.60 -0.64
CA LEU A 138 8.06 13.84 -1.41
C LEU A 138 7.64 15.02 -0.54
N GLN A 139 8.34 16.13 -0.71
CA GLN A 139 8.00 17.41 -0.10
C GLN A 139 7.83 18.48 -1.16
N LYS A 140 7.11 19.54 -0.81
CA LYS A 140 6.93 20.70 -1.69
C LYS A 140 8.29 21.35 -1.97
N GLY A 141 8.69 21.36 -3.23
CA GLY A 141 9.98 21.92 -3.68
C GLY A 141 10.97 20.87 -4.20
N ASP A 142 10.71 19.58 -3.99
CA ASP A 142 11.54 18.53 -4.58
C ASP A 142 11.34 18.49 -6.09
N ARG A 143 12.44 18.52 -6.82
CA ARG A 143 12.44 18.53 -8.29
C ARG A 143 13.13 17.29 -8.86
N HIS A 144 14.23 16.87 -8.24
CA HIS A 144 15.11 15.84 -8.76
C HIS A 144 15.22 14.66 -7.81
N LEU A 145 15.71 13.54 -8.34
CA LEU A 145 15.92 12.32 -7.57
C LEU A 145 16.80 12.55 -6.34
N GLU A 146 17.87 13.36 -6.47
CA GLU A 146 18.79 13.69 -5.37
C GLU A 146 18.09 14.32 -4.16
N ASP A 147 17.06 15.16 -4.41
CA ASP A 147 16.31 15.83 -3.34
C ASP A 147 15.61 14.82 -2.43
N VAL A 148 15.07 13.76 -3.03
CA VAL A 148 14.40 12.69 -2.31
C VAL A 148 15.41 11.73 -1.69
N LEU A 149 16.49 11.37 -2.40
CA LEU A 149 17.53 10.49 -1.86
C LEU A 149 18.11 11.00 -0.53
N LYS A 150 18.29 12.32 -0.38
CA LYS A 150 18.76 12.96 0.87
C LYS A 150 17.81 12.77 2.06
N LYS A 151 16.55 12.41 1.80
CA LYS A 151 15.51 12.25 2.83
C LYS A 151 15.23 10.78 3.17
N LEU A 152 15.72 9.85 2.35
CA LEU A 152 15.48 8.44 2.57
C LEU A 152 16.31 7.93 3.76
N PRO A 153 15.69 7.23 4.73
CA PRO A 153 16.39 6.68 5.88
C PRO A 153 17.56 5.77 5.48
N GLY A 154 18.71 5.98 6.08
CA GLY A 154 19.93 5.18 5.83
C GLY A 154 20.72 5.59 4.59
N ILE A 155 20.21 6.48 3.75
CA ILE A 155 20.90 7.01 2.57
C ILE A 155 21.57 8.34 2.93
N LYS A 156 22.79 8.53 2.46
CA LYS A 156 23.51 9.79 2.50
C LYS A 156 24.00 10.14 1.11
N VAL A 157 23.82 11.39 0.73
CA VAL A 157 24.33 11.95 -0.53
C VAL A 157 25.35 13.01 -0.18
N SER A 158 26.58 12.83 -0.66
CA SER A 158 27.67 13.77 -0.45
C SER A 158 27.60 14.95 -1.40
N GLU A 159 28.35 16.02 -1.16
CA GLU A 159 28.39 17.20 -2.01
C GLU A 159 28.87 16.91 -3.44
N ASN A 160 29.75 15.94 -3.60
CA ASN A 160 30.22 15.47 -4.90
C ASN A 160 29.19 14.59 -5.64
N GLY A 161 28.01 14.30 -5.04
CA GLY A 161 26.96 13.48 -5.61
C GLY A 161 27.10 11.99 -5.34
N SER A 162 28.14 11.54 -4.60
CA SER A 162 28.27 10.13 -4.23
C SER A 162 27.17 9.74 -3.22
N VAL A 163 26.58 8.55 -3.44
CA VAL A 163 25.52 8.01 -2.59
C VAL A 163 26.07 6.88 -1.75
N SER A 164 25.71 6.84 -0.48
CA SER A 164 26.04 5.73 0.42
C SER A 164 24.78 5.28 1.17
N TYR A 165 24.75 3.99 1.51
CA TYR A 165 23.69 3.39 2.31
C TYR A 165 24.30 2.76 3.56
N GLN A 166 23.86 3.20 4.75
CA GLN A 166 24.39 2.75 6.05
C GLN A 166 25.92 2.79 6.13
N GLY A 167 26.55 3.81 5.54
CA GLY A 167 28.00 3.99 5.53
C GLY A 167 28.74 3.20 4.41
N ARG A 168 28.03 2.35 3.65
CA ARG A 168 28.59 1.63 2.51
C ARG A 168 28.34 2.42 1.23
N ALA A 169 29.37 2.61 0.41
CA ALA A 169 29.21 3.28 -0.87
C ALA A 169 28.37 2.44 -1.83
N ILE A 170 27.56 3.11 -2.65
CA ILE A 170 26.82 2.46 -3.74
C ILE A 170 27.78 2.14 -4.87
N ASN A 171 27.94 0.86 -5.19
CA ASN A 171 28.87 0.38 -6.22
C ASN A 171 28.26 0.30 -7.61
N ARG A 172 26.91 0.30 -7.72
CA ARG A 172 26.20 0.24 -8.99
C ARG A 172 24.89 1.03 -8.92
N PHE A 173 24.57 1.66 -10.04
CA PHE A 173 23.35 2.40 -10.21
C PHE A 173 22.55 1.83 -11.39
N TYR A 174 21.34 1.37 -11.10
CA TYR A 174 20.45 0.77 -12.06
C TYR A 174 19.21 1.65 -12.30
N ILE A 175 18.72 1.65 -13.53
CA ILE A 175 17.39 2.16 -13.86
C ILE A 175 16.60 1.02 -14.47
N GLU A 176 15.46 0.65 -13.89
CA GLU A 176 14.66 -0.52 -14.27
C GLU A 176 15.47 -1.84 -14.28
N GLY A 177 16.48 -1.96 -13.44
CA GLY A 177 17.35 -3.12 -13.33
C GLY A 177 18.47 -3.19 -14.38
N GLN A 178 18.66 -2.15 -15.18
CA GLN A 178 19.71 -2.07 -16.18
C GLN A 178 20.80 -1.10 -15.75
N ASP A 179 22.06 -1.52 -15.86
CA ASP A 179 23.23 -0.68 -15.58
C ASP A 179 23.48 0.24 -16.78
N MET A 180 23.20 1.52 -16.59
CA MET A 180 23.33 2.51 -17.65
C MET A 180 24.61 3.34 -17.52
N MET A 181 25.03 3.62 -16.30
CA MET A 181 26.04 4.63 -16.01
C MET A 181 27.20 4.11 -15.15
N GLY A 182 27.15 2.84 -14.72
CA GLY A 182 28.14 2.30 -13.78
C GLY A 182 28.22 3.14 -12.52
N ASN A 183 29.40 3.69 -12.24
CA ASN A 183 29.65 4.57 -11.09
C ASN A 183 29.44 6.06 -11.39
N ASN A 184 29.08 6.41 -12.63
CA ASN A 184 28.90 7.81 -13.06
C ASN A 184 27.45 8.28 -12.99
N TYR A 185 26.77 7.97 -11.88
CA TYR A 185 25.35 8.17 -11.72
C TYR A 185 24.92 9.58 -11.26
N THR A 186 25.87 10.46 -10.95
CA THR A 186 25.55 11.82 -10.45
C THR A 186 24.71 12.61 -11.43
N GLN A 187 24.94 12.47 -12.74
CA GLN A 187 24.11 13.12 -13.74
C GLN A 187 22.66 12.66 -13.67
N ALA A 188 22.42 11.36 -13.47
CA ALA A 188 21.08 10.83 -13.33
C ALA A 188 20.43 11.32 -12.02
N THR A 189 21.13 11.25 -10.89
CA THR A 189 20.54 11.64 -9.60
C THR A 189 20.20 13.13 -9.52
N ARG A 190 21.04 13.99 -10.08
CA ARG A 190 20.85 15.46 -10.05
C ARG A 190 19.87 16.00 -11.05
N ASN A 191 19.67 15.31 -12.17
CA ASN A 191 18.86 15.85 -13.27
C ASN A 191 17.62 15.01 -13.60
N MET A 192 17.46 13.83 -13.01
CA MET A 192 16.26 13.01 -13.22
C MET A 192 15.06 13.64 -12.50
N PRO A 193 14.01 14.03 -13.23
CA PRO A 193 12.80 14.60 -12.62
C PRO A 193 12.16 13.59 -11.67
N ILE A 194 11.81 14.02 -10.47
CA ILE A 194 11.29 13.13 -9.43
C ILE A 194 9.92 12.53 -9.78
N ASN A 195 9.13 13.22 -10.59
CA ASN A 195 7.83 12.72 -11.07
C ASN A 195 7.95 11.48 -11.97
N ALA A 196 9.14 11.23 -12.55
CA ALA A 196 9.42 10.04 -13.32
C ALA A 196 9.73 8.82 -12.44
N VAL A 197 10.00 9.01 -11.15
CA VAL A 197 10.44 7.97 -10.23
C VAL A 197 9.28 7.52 -9.33
N ARG A 198 9.02 6.21 -9.32
CA ARG A 198 8.02 5.59 -8.45
C ARG A 198 8.62 5.06 -7.16
N ASN A 199 9.67 4.25 -7.28
CA ASN A 199 10.34 3.64 -6.14
C ASN A 199 11.85 3.76 -6.28
N VAL A 200 12.52 3.83 -5.13
CA VAL A 200 13.96 3.66 -4.99
C VAL A 200 14.19 2.33 -4.28
N GLU A 201 14.99 1.46 -4.87
CA GLU A 201 15.33 0.15 -4.33
C GLU A 201 16.80 0.13 -3.95
N ILE A 202 17.12 -0.27 -2.72
CA ILE A 202 18.48 -0.58 -2.28
C ILE A 202 18.65 -2.09 -2.30
N LEU A 203 19.57 -2.54 -3.09
CA LEU A 203 19.99 -3.93 -3.16
C LEU A 203 21.14 -4.12 -2.15
N GLU A 204 20.83 -4.68 -0.98
CA GLU A 204 21.82 -5.02 0.02
C GLU A 204 22.62 -6.24 -0.46
N ASN A 205 23.88 -6.35 -0.06
CA ASN A 205 24.77 -7.47 -0.42
C ASN A 205 24.91 -7.68 -1.95
N HIS A 206 24.90 -6.57 -2.70
CA HIS A 206 24.90 -6.61 -4.15
C HIS A 206 26.23 -7.12 -4.71
N GLN A 207 26.16 -8.19 -5.52
CA GLN A 207 27.30 -8.70 -6.28
C GLN A 207 27.18 -8.27 -7.74
N PRO A 208 28.12 -7.46 -8.25
CA PRO A 208 28.10 -7.03 -9.64
C PRO A 208 28.35 -8.18 -10.63
N ILE A 209 29.02 -9.23 -10.18
CA ILE A 209 29.36 -10.42 -11.00
C ILE A 209 28.31 -11.50 -10.74
N LYS A 210 27.47 -11.79 -11.73
CA LYS A 210 26.38 -12.78 -11.63
C LYS A 210 26.84 -14.17 -11.16
N MET A 211 28.04 -14.60 -11.57
CA MET A 211 28.58 -15.91 -11.17
C MET A 211 28.90 -16.01 -9.67
N MET A 212 29.09 -14.89 -9.00
CA MET A 212 29.40 -14.85 -7.57
C MET A 212 28.18 -14.63 -6.71
N GLN A 213 27.01 -14.35 -7.30
CA GLN A 213 25.76 -14.18 -6.57
C GLN A 213 25.40 -15.46 -5.81
N GLY A 214 25.18 -15.32 -4.49
CA GLY A 214 24.88 -16.46 -3.59
C GLY A 214 26.07 -17.34 -3.20
N ARG A 215 27.27 -17.11 -3.76
CA ARG A 215 28.49 -17.86 -3.41
C ARG A 215 29.41 -17.11 -2.47
N LYS A 216 29.48 -15.80 -2.60
CA LYS A 216 30.33 -14.94 -1.77
C LYS A 216 29.48 -13.80 -1.20
N PRO A 217 29.44 -13.60 0.12
CA PRO A 217 28.75 -12.45 0.67
C PRO A 217 29.44 -11.17 0.18
N SER A 218 28.65 -10.17 -0.20
CA SER A 218 29.12 -8.85 -0.59
C SER A 218 28.71 -7.83 0.46
N GLU A 219 29.62 -6.97 0.85
CA GLU A 219 29.31 -5.84 1.72
C GLU A 219 28.86 -4.61 0.93
N SER A 220 28.82 -4.69 -0.38
CA SER A 220 28.44 -3.59 -1.25
C SER A 220 26.92 -3.48 -1.39
N ALA A 221 26.45 -2.26 -1.63
CA ALA A 221 25.07 -1.99 -1.95
C ALA A 221 24.94 -1.43 -3.37
N ALA A 222 23.77 -1.62 -4.00
CA ALA A 222 23.44 -1.00 -5.27
C ALA A 222 22.11 -0.24 -5.16
N LEU A 223 21.97 0.78 -5.99
CA LEU A 223 20.78 1.58 -6.10
C LEU A 223 20.05 1.24 -7.39
N ASN A 224 18.76 0.93 -7.33
CA ASN A 224 17.93 0.70 -8.50
C ASN A 224 16.72 1.64 -8.47
N ILE A 225 16.51 2.36 -9.56
CA ILE A 225 15.40 3.29 -9.71
C ILE A 225 14.30 2.63 -10.52
N ARG A 226 13.10 2.59 -9.96
CA ARG A 226 11.89 2.16 -10.66
C ARG A 226 11.10 3.36 -11.15
N LEU A 227 10.89 3.42 -12.43
CA LEU A 227 10.15 4.50 -13.08
C LEU A 227 8.63 4.34 -12.90
N ASP A 228 7.94 5.45 -12.91
CA ASP A 228 6.48 5.45 -13.02
C ASP A 228 6.03 4.87 -14.35
N LYS A 229 4.84 4.28 -14.37
CA LYS A 229 4.28 3.61 -15.56
C LYS A 229 4.19 4.53 -16.77
N ASN A 230 3.95 5.81 -16.55
CA ASN A 230 3.79 6.80 -17.62
C ASN A 230 5.12 7.19 -18.28
N HIS A 231 6.25 6.94 -17.61
CA HIS A 231 7.59 7.28 -18.08
C HIS A 231 8.36 6.05 -18.61
N LYS A 232 7.81 4.85 -18.47
CA LYS A 232 8.42 3.65 -19.06
C LYS A 232 8.30 3.65 -20.57
N ALA A 233 9.43 3.38 -21.26
CA ALA A 233 9.55 3.35 -22.71
C ALA A 233 9.23 4.67 -23.44
N ARG A 234 9.09 5.77 -22.71
CA ARG A 234 8.88 7.11 -23.26
C ARG A 234 10.07 7.98 -22.92
N PRO A 235 10.47 8.92 -23.80
CA PRO A 235 11.47 9.91 -23.45
C PRO A 235 10.91 10.84 -22.38
N PHE A 236 11.73 11.15 -21.38
CA PHE A 236 11.42 12.13 -20.34
C PHE A 236 12.71 12.86 -19.93
N GLY A 237 12.56 14.03 -19.37
CA GLY A 237 13.70 14.85 -18.98
C GLY A 237 13.30 16.25 -18.58
N GLU A 238 14.27 17.12 -18.47
CA GLU A 238 14.10 18.52 -18.08
C GLU A 238 15.02 19.42 -18.91
N ILE A 239 14.51 20.56 -19.28
CA ILE A 239 15.27 21.65 -19.88
C ILE A 239 15.18 22.84 -18.93
N THR A 240 16.32 23.33 -18.47
CA THR A 240 16.39 24.49 -17.59
C THR A 240 17.24 25.57 -18.22
N GLY A 241 16.70 26.78 -18.29
CA GLY A 241 17.41 27.97 -18.73
C GLY A 241 17.34 29.06 -17.67
N SER A 242 18.48 29.62 -17.30
CA SER A 242 18.58 30.72 -16.33
C SER A 242 19.38 31.88 -16.93
N LEU A 243 18.90 33.10 -16.74
CA LEU A 243 19.54 34.32 -17.21
C LEU A 243 19.60 35.32 -16.05
N GLY A 244 20.78 35.81 -15.76
CA GLY A 244 21.00 36.86 -14.77
C GLY A 244 21.52 38.14 -15.44
N PHE A 245 21.20 39.31 -14.87
CA PHE A 245 21.60 40.60 -15.35
C PHE A 245 22.51 41.27 -14.33
N LYS A 246 23.63 41.84 -14.83
CA LYS A 246 24.64 42.62 -14.05
C LYS A 246 25.43 41.77 -13.04
N PRO A 247 26.48 41.07 -13.50
CA PRO A 247 26.88 40.82 -14.88
C PRO A 247 25.92 39.90 -15.62
N THR A 248 25.94 39.87 -16.94
CA THR A 248 25.16 38.91 -17.70
C THR A 248 25.72 37.53 -17.52
N VAL A 249 24.99 36.69 -16.77
CA VAL A 249 25.30 35.27 -16.49
C VAL A 249 24.16 34.40 -17.00
N TRP A 250 24.51 33.24 -17.48
CA TRP A 250 23.53 32.27 -17.97
C TRP A 250 23.94 30.85 -17.56
N ASP A 251 22.93 30.00 -17.38
CA ASP A 251 23.10 28.59 -17.08
C ASP A 251 21.97 27.82 -17.80
N ASN A 252 22.34 27.01 -18.77
CA ASN A 252 21.41 26.19 -19.55
C ASN A 252 21.74 24.73 -19.37
N GLN A 253 20.71 23.94 -19.12
CA GLN A 253 20.85 22.50 -18.89
C GLN A 253 19.78 21.78 -19.70
N LEU A 254 20.18 20.69 -20.35
CA LEU A 254 19.31 19.72 -21.00
C LEU A 254 19.61 18.36 -20.41
N PHE A 255 18.60 17.69 -19.94
CA PHE A 255 18.65 16.29 -19.55
C PHE A 255 17.49 15.57 -20.18
N LEU A 256 17.76 14.56 -20.98
CA LEU A 256 16.77 13.74 -21.65
C LEU A 256 17.17 12.28 -21.50
N THR A 257 16.25 11.44 -21.07
CA THR A 257 16.49 10.00 -20.97
C THR A 257 15.29 9.21 -21.46
N GLN A 258 15.57 8.04 -22.00
CA GLN A 258 14.59 7.05 -22.40
C GLN A 258 15.09 5.68 -21.97
N VAL A 259 14.24 4.92 -21.27
CA VAL A 259 14.54 3.58 -20.79
C VAL A 259 13.51 2.62 -21.34
N THR A 260 13.95 1.69 -22.18
CA THR A 260 13.16 0.61 -22.74
C THR A 260 13.63 -0.73 -22.19
N LYS A 261 12.99 -1.82 -22.56
CA LYS A 261 13.43 -3.17 -22.15
C LYS A 261 14.82 -3.57 -22.71
N HIS A 262 15.20 -3.01 -23.85
CA HIS A 262 16.40 -3.43 -24.60
C HIS A 262 17.42 -2.31 -24.82
N SER A 263 17.02 -1.07 -24.57
CA SER A 263 17.91 0.07 -24.78
C SER A 263 17.68 1.15 -23.75
N GLN A 264 18.75 1.84 -23.41
CA GLN A 264 18.72 3.03 -22.58
C GLN A 264 19.50 4.11 -23.33
N THR A 265 18.89 5.30 -23.39
CA THR A 265 19.50 6.47 -23.98
C THR A 265 19.46 7.59 -22.96
N LEU A 266 20.59 8.26 -22.77
CA LEU A 266 20.69 9.46 -21.96
C LEU A 266 21.43 10.51 -22.76
N VAL A 267 20.83 11.69 -22.84
CA VAL A 267 21.43 12.89 -23.44
C VAL A 267 21.50 13.96 -22.36
N SER A 268 22.68 14.44 -22.07
CA SER A 268 22.88 15.54 -21.11
C SER A 268 23.79 16.58 -21.75
N ALA A 269 23.33 17.84 -21.74
CA ALA A 269 24.12 18.97 -22.17
C ALA A 269 24.01 20.07 -21.12
N LYS A 270 25.13 20.63 -20.71
CA LYS A 270 25.20 21.73 -19.78
C LYS A 270 26.14 22.80 -20.29
N MET A 271 25.68 24.03 -20.25
CA MET A 271 26.42 25.20 -20.69
C MET A 271 26.19 26.32 -19.67
N SER A 272 27.27 26.91 -19.16
CA SER A 272 27.19 27.96 -18.14
C SER A 272 28.39 28.89 -18.22
N ASN A 273 28.16 30.16 -17.95
CA ASN A 273 29.24 31.15 -17.75
C ASN A 273 29.32 31.65 -16.30
N THR A 274 28.65 30.96 -15.37
CA THR A 274 28.60 31.32 -13.94
C THR A 274 29.88 30.95 -13.17
N GLY A 275 30.87 30.35 -13.80
CA GLY A 275 32.09 29.85 -13.14
C GLY A 275 31.89 28.50 -12.40
N LYS A 276 30.72 27.90 -12.51
CA LYS A 276 30.41 26.60 -11.90
C LYS A 276 31.19 25.49 -12.60
N ASP A 277 31.90 24.69 -11.84
CA ASP A 277 32.64 23.52 -12.37
C ASP A 277 31.64 22.38 -12.72
N LEU A 278 31.37 22.26 -14.01
CA LEU A 278 30.47 21.23 -14.54
C LEU A 278 31.10 19.83 -14.58
N SER A 279 32.44 19.74 -14.48
CA SER A 279 33.15 18.45 -14.55
C SER A 279 32.91 17.56 -13.33
N LYS A 280 32.50 18.14 -12.22
CA LYS A 280 32.19 17.38 -10.99
C LYS A 280 31.06 16.37 -11.14
N GLU A 281 30.17 16.61 -12.10
CA GLU A 281 29.02 15.71 -12.33
C GLU A 281 29.36 14.54 -13.27
N THR A 282 30.49 14.62 -13.98
CA THR A 282 30.94 13.58 -14.90
C THR A 282 32.01 12.66 -14.30
N LYS A 283 32.45 12.93 -13.06
CA LYS A 283 33.45 12.11 -12.40
C LYS A 283 32.86 10.79 -11.96
N GLU A 284 33.57 9.72 -12.21
CA GLU A 284 33.27 8.40 -11.66
C GLU A 284 33.46 8.41 -10.13
N HIS A 285 32.51 7.86 -9.40
CA HIS A 285 32.64 7.59 -7.99
C HIS A 285 33.39 6.27 -7.77
N ILE A 286 34.68 6.31 -7.95
CA ILE A 286 35.56 5.19 -7.62
C ILE A 286 35.83 5.28 -6.12
N ASP A 287 35.36 4.29 -5.39
CA ASP A 287 35.70 4.16 -3.98
C ASP A 287 37.14 3.64 -3.88
N VAL A 288 38.07 4.55 -3.61
CA VAL A 288 39.50 4.19 -3.46
C VAL A 288 39.68 3.17 -2.32
N TYR A 289 38.75 3.11 -1.38
CA TYR A 289 38.73 2.12 -0.30
C TYR A 289 38.33 0.72 -0.77
N ASN A 290 37.66 0.58 -1.91
CA ASN A 290 37.33 -0.73 -2.50
C ASN A 290 38.43 -1.28 -3.41
N LEU A 291 39.49 -0.57 -3.70
CA LEU A 291 40.69 -1.16 -4.33
C LEU A 291 41.30 -2.26 -3.45
N ASN A 292 41.10 -2.22 -2.14
CA ASN A 292 41.48 -3.30 -1.21
C ASN A 292 40.49 -4.47 -1.17
N ALA A 293 39.29 -4.31 -1.77
CA ALA A 293 38.29 -5.40 -1.90
C ALA A 293 38.48 -6.21 -3.18
N TYR A 294 39.28 -5.74 -4.13
CA TYR A 294 39.95 -6.67 -5.02
C TYR A 294 40.98 -7.40 -4.17
N GLU A 295 40.65 -8.64 -3.73
CA GLU A 295 41.66 -9.53 -3.23
C GLU A 295 42.85 -9.41 -4.20
N PRO A 296 44.05 -9.11 -3.71
CA PRO A 296 45.22 -9.22 -4.56
C PRO A 296 45.14 -10.60 -5.21
N LEU A 297 45.21 -10.64 -6.53
CA LEU A 297 45.35 -11.91 -7.25
C LEU A 297 46.37 -12.73 -6.46
N PRO A 298 46.04 -14.02 -6.15
CA PRO A 298 46.94 -14.84 -5.35
C PRO A 298 48.36 -14.63 -5.85
N GLN A 299 49.22 -14.20 -4.95
CA GLN A 299 50.61 -13.75 -5.25
C GLN A 299 51.48 -14.75 -6.02
N GLY A 300 50.91 -15.89 -6.48
CA GLY A 300 51.56 -16.88 -7.28
C GLY A 300 51.37 -16.76 -8.80
N VAL A 301 50.46 -15.93 -9.29
CA VAL A 301 50.14 -15.91 -10.73
C VAL A 301 50.78 -14.76 -11.51
N LEU A 302 51.28 -13.75 -10.86
CA LEU A 302 51.89 -12.58 -11.52
C LEU A 302 53.42 -12.48 -11.37
N GLN A 303 54.05 -13.40 -10.65
CA GLN A 303 55.52 -13.35 -10.48
C GLN A 303 56.32 -14.16 -11.48
N GLU A 304 55.69 -15.01 -12.27
CA GLU A 304 56.46 -15.82 -13.24
C GLU A 304 56.50 -15.25 -14.66
N ASP A 305 55.61 -14.35 -15.07
CA ASP A 305 55.55 -13.95 -16.48
C ASP A 305 56.11 -12.56 -16.84
N ILE A 306 56.48 -11.73 -15.86
CA ILE A 306 56.99 -10.36 -16.15
C ILE A 306 58.51 -10.24 -16.02
N SER A 307 59.18 -11.25 -15.50
CA SER A 307 60.66 -11.15 -15.24
C SER A 307 61.54 -11.71 -16.35
N GLN A 308 61.01 -12.25 -17.45
CA GLN A 308 61.86 -12.88 -18.49
C GLN A 308 61.64 -12.52 -19.95
N GLU A 309 60.75 -11.59 -20.28
CA GLU A 309 60.84 -10.99 -21.61
C GLU A 309 61.67 -9.70 -21.54
N ALA A 310 62.96 -9.88 -21.59
CA ALA A 310 63.85 -8.79 -21.91
C ALA A 310 63.50 -8.23 -23.29
N LEU A 311 63.20 -6.92 -23.30
CA LEU A 311 62.98 -6.17 -24.52
C LEU A 311 64.15 -6.49 -25.52
N PRO A 312 63.85 -6.70 -26.78
CA PRO A 312 64.93 -6.88 -27.80
C PRO A 312 65.82 -5.64 -27.78
N GLN A 313 67.10 -5.86 -27.47
CA GLN A 313 68.09 -4.81 -27.64
C GLN A 313 68.28 -4.60 -29.15
N GLU A 314 67.73 -3.50 -29.65
CA GLU A 314 68.12 -3.01 -30.95
C GLU A 314 69.62 -2.62 -30.88
N ARG A 315 70.47 -3.38 -31.57
CA ARG A 315 71.83 -2.99 -31.84
C ARG A 315 71.79 -2.00 -33.01
N TYR A 316 72.28 -0.84 -32.77
CA TYR A 316 72.81 0.03 -33.81
C TYR A 316 74.30 -0.26 -34.03
#